data_98754fc8f2532345b9f8f86c415190da
#
_entry.id   98754fc8f2532345b9f8f86c415190da
#
_cell.length_a   1.000
_cell.length_b   1.000
_cell.length_c   1.000
_cell.angle_alpha   90.00
_cell.angle_beta   90.00
_cell.angle_gamma   90.00
#
_symmetry.space_group_name_H-M   'P 1'
#
loop_
_entity.id
_entity.type
_entity.pdbx_description
1 polymer ?
#
loop_
_entity_poly.entity_id
_entity_poly.type
_entity_poly.pdbx_seq_one_letter_code
_entity_poly.pdbx_strand_id
1 'polypeptide(L)'
;LFLSAMDKGIAGISLVPRSLSRNFRSHAGLIEWVNDHFSALVPAHGDPRLGVVPMTRAEATQVCLTDESVQIHNFPDDAALEAEYVFQQIASLLTATTTAKIAVLSRTRSGLEPISLLLKQNGVDIVGADLTSFSRRASVTDLVSLTRWLANPGDTVALVALLRSPVVGVSL
;
A
#
# COMPACT_ATOMS: atom_id res chain seq x y z
N LEU A 1 27.68 0.99 -0.27
CA LEU A 1 28.23 -0.21 0.37
C LEU A 1 28.26 -1.41 -0.58
N PHE A 2 27.11 -1.80 -1.20
CA PHE A 2 27.00 -2.97 -2.09
C PHE A 2 27.94 -2.89 -3.31
N LEU A 3 27.90 -1.81 -4.10
CA LEU A 3 28.77 -1.63 -5.27
C LEU A 3 30.26 -1.57 -4.89
N SER A 4 30.57 -0.95 -3.76
CA SER A 4 31.95 -0.92 -3.27
C SER A 4 32.44 -2.31 -2.85
N ALA A 5 31.58 -3.16 -2.31
CA ALA A 5 31.94 -4.54 -2.00
C ALA A 5 32.16 -5.39 -3.27
N MET A 6 31.34 -5.15 -4.31
CA MET A 6 31.52 -5.82 -5.62
C MET A 6 32.85 -5.45 -6.26
N ASP A 7 33.27 -4.19 -6.16
CA ASP A 7 34.47 -3.67 -6.81
C ASP A 7 35.74 -4.00 -6.01
N LYS A 8 35.72 -3.80 -4.70
CA LYS A 8 36.90 -3.89 -3.82
C LYS A 8 36.99 -5.17 -2.99
N GLY A 9 35.94 -5.98 -3.03
CA GLY A 9 35.83 -7.12 -2.12
C GLY A 9 35.47 -6.73 -0.69
N ILE A 10 35.50 -7.71 0.19
CA ILE A 10 35.25 -7.54 1.64
C ILE A 10 36.42 -8.12 2.41
N ALA A 11 37.04 -7.33 3.30
CA ALA A 11 38.15 -7.74 4.15
C ALA A 11 39.32 -8.40 3.38
N GLY A 12 39.64 -7.88 2.17
CA GLY A 12 40.72 -8.41 1.33
C GLY A 12 40.35 -9.64 0.47
N ILE A 13 39.12 -10.10 0.56
CA ILE A 13 38.60 -11.22 -0.25
C ILE A 13 37.90 -10.66 -1.48
N SER A 14 38.36 -11.05 -2.67
CA SER A 14 37.70 -10.71 -3.93
C SER A 14 36.38 -11.46 -4.06
N LEU A 15 35.33 -10.76 -4.49
CA LEU A 15 34.00 -11.34 -4.69
C LEU A 15 33.77 -11.64 -6.15
N VAL A 16 33.11 -12.75 -6.44
CA VAL A 16 32.62 -13.08 -7.79
C VAL A 16 31.15 -12.69 -7.86
N PRO A 17 30.79 -11.63 -8.62
CA PRO A 17 29.41 -11.19 -8.70
C PRO A 17 28.57 -12.26 -9.43
N ARG A 18 27.35 -12.45 -8.94
CA ARG A 18 26.34 -13.31 -9.57
C ARG A 18 25.04 -12.53 -9.65
N SER A 19 24.37 -12.61 -10.79
CA SER A 19 23.08 -11.99 -11.01
C SER A 19 21.99 -13.05 -11.06
N LEU A 20 20.86 -12.78 -10.39
CA LEU A 20 19.65 -13.59 -10.48
C LEU A 20 18.70 -12.89 -11.46
N SER A 21 18.46 -13.50 -12.63
CA SER A 21 17.59 -12.93 -13.66
C SER A 21 16.20 -13.58 -13.68
N ARG A 22 16.05 -14.82 -13.21
CA ARG A 22 14.80 -15.55 -13.31
C ARG A 22 13.78 -15.13 -12.25
N ASN A 23 12.58 -14.77 -12.70
CA ASN A 23 11.44 -14.46 -11.84
C ASN A 23 10.41 -15.60 -11.89
N PHE A 24 10.19 -16.21 -10.74
CA PHE A 24 9.26 -17.33 -10.55
C PHE A 24 7.89 -16.92 -10.04
N ARG A 25 7.71 -15.64 -9.68
CA ARG A 25 6.49 -15.13 -9.03
C ARG A 25 5.52 -14.53 -10.02
N SER A 26 6.03 -13.79 -10.99
CA SER A 26 5.24 -13.01 -11.94
C SER A 26 5.27 -13.66 -13.32
N HIS A 27 4.18 -13.55 -14.05
CA HIS A 27 4.11 -14.00 -15.44
C HIS A 27 4.78 -13.01 -16.41
N ALA A 28 4.99 -13.46 -17.66
CA ALA A 28 5.79 -12.79 -18.68
C ALA A 28 5.36 -11.34 -18.93
N GLY A 29 4.06 -11.06 -19.13
CA GLY A 29 3.60 -9.73 -19.46
C GLY A 29 3.95 -8.66 -18.41
N LEU A 30 3.88 -8.98 -17.09
CA LEU A 30 4.31 -8.05 -16.06
C LEU A 30 5.83 -7.85 -16.08
N ILE A 31 6.59 -8.92 -16.29
CA ILE A 31 8.06 -8.84 -16.33
C ILE A 31 8.54 -8.03 -17.53
N GLU A 32 7.94 -8.22 -18.70
CA GLU A 32 8.24 -7.45 -19.91
C GLU A 32 7.91 -5.97 -19.71
N TRP A 33 6.74 -5.68 -19.19
CA TRP A 33 6.36 -4.30 -18.86
C TRP A 33 7.35 -3.62 -17.91
N VAL A 34 7.76 -4.30 -16.83
CA VAL A 34 8.77 -3.78 -15.89
C VAL A 34 10.11 -3.59 -16.59
N ASN A 35 10.57 -4.56 -17.37
CA ASN A 35 11.83 -4.48 -18.09
C ASN A 35 11.86 -3.28 -19.04
N ASP A 36 10.78 -3.02 -19.76
CA ASP A 36 10.74 -1.97 -20.78
C ASP A 36 10.61 -0.57 -20.19
N HIS A 37 9.81 -0.42 -19.17
CA HIS A 37 9.58 0.90 -18.56
C HIS A 37 10.67 1.28 -17.56
N PHE A 38 11.11 0.36 -16.70
CA PHE A 38 12.09 0.68 -15.67
C PHE A 38 13.54 0.73 -16.18
N SER A 39 13.86 0.04 -17.27
CA SER A 39 15.18 0.17 -17.88
C SER A 39 15.50 1.58 -18.35
N ALA A 40 14.47 2.37 -18.70
CA ALA A 40 14.63 3.78 -19.08
C ALA A 40 14.78 4.74 -17.88
N LEU A 41 14.30 4.31 -16.71
CA LEU A 41 14.30 5.14 -15.49
C LEU A 41 15.55 4.93 -14.63
N VAL A 42 16.15 3.75 -14.70
CA VAL A 42 17.34 3.39 -13.92
C VAL A 42 18.59 3.59 -14.77
N PRO A 43 19.63 4.28 -14.27
CA PRO A 43 20.88 4.46 -15.02
C PRO A 43 21.49 3.14 -15.43
N ALA A 44 22.03 3.10 -16.65
CA ALA A 44 22.70 1.91 -17.19
C ALA A 44 23.99 1.54 -16.42
N HIS A 45 24.58 2.52 -15.71
CA HIS A 45 25.78 2.33 -14.92
C HIS A 45 25.50 2.60 -13.45
N GLY A 46 26.07 1.78 -12.57
CA GLY A 46 25.95 1.97 -11.13
C GLY A 46 26.68 3.24 -10.65
N ASP A 47 26.10 3.95 -9.69
CA ASP A 47 26.75 5.06 -9.00
C ASP A 47 26.94 4.71 -7.51
N PRO A 48 28.20 4.41 -7.08
CA PRO A 48 28.48 4.10 -5.69
C PRO A 48 28.16 5.23 -4.72
N ARG A 49 28.16 6.51 -5.16
CA ARG A 49 27.89 7.68 -4.34
C ARG A 49 26.41 7.80 -4.03
N LEU A 50 25.57 7.53 -5.01
CA LEU A 50 24.12 7.56 -4.89
C LEU A 50 23.55 6.19 -4.46
N GLY A 51 24.36 5.15 -4.40
CA GLY A 51 23.92 3.79 -4.10
C GLY A 51 23.07 3.16 -5.21
N VAL A 52 23.12 3.72 -6.43
CA VAL A 52 22.34 3.25 -7.57
C VAL A 52 22.98 1.98 -8.14
N VAL A 53 22.20 0.92 -8.20
CA VAL A 53 22.58 -0.36 -8.83
C VAL A 53 21.91 -0.44 -10.20
N PRO A 54 22.63 -0.81 -11.28
CA PRO A 54 22.02 -0.98 -12.60
C PRO A 54 20.90 -2.02 -12.55
N MET A 55 19.85 -1.78 -13.31
CA MET A 55 18.79 -2.77 -13.45
C MET A 55 19.26 -3.92 -14.32
N THR A 56 19.11 -5.15 -13.83
CA THR A 56 19.27 -6.36 -14.66
C THR A 56 17.90 -6.76 -15.18
N ARG A 57 17.75 -6.95 -16.48
CA ARG A 57 16.49 -7.45 -17.06
C ARG A 57 16.17 -8.82 -16.46
N ALA A 58 14.92 -8.98 -16.06
CA ALA A 58 14.42 -10.22 -15.51
C ALA A 58 13.82 -11.10 -16.61
N GLU A 59 13.91 -12.41 -16.44
CA GLU A 59 13.32 -13.43 -17.30
C GLU A 59 12.15 -14.08 -16.58
N ALA A 60 10.96 -14.07 -17.20
CA ALA A 60 9.82 -14.76 -16.67
C ALA A 60 9.94 -16.27 -16.84
N THR A 61 9.57 -17.01 -15.81
CA THR A 61 9.44 -18.48 -15.88
C THR A 61 7.98 -18.92 -16.06
N GLN A 62 7.02 -18.01 -15.85
CA GLN A 62 5.59 -18.27 -16.01
C GLN A 62 5.09 -17.61 -17.30
N VAL A 63 4.31 -18.35 -18.07
CA VAL A 63 3.67 -17.85 -19.30
C VAL A 63 2.56 -16.86 -18.94
N CYS A 64 2.42 -15.82 -19.74
CA CYS A 64 1.28 -14.91 -19.64
C CYS A 64 0.03 -15.58 -20.22
N LEU A 65 -1.07 -15.53 -19.48
CA LEU A 65 -2.36 -16.08 -19.92
C LEU A 65 -3.26 -15.01 -20.54
N THR A 66 -2.90 -13.73 -20.39
CA THR A 66 -3.69 -12.58 -20.90
C THR A 66 -2.74 -11.51 -21.43
N ASP A 67 -3.15 -10.83 -22.50
CA ASP A 67 -2.36 -9.76 -23.12
C ASP A 67 -2.29 -8.48 -22.26
N GLU A 68 -3.23 -8.28 -21.34
CA GLU A 68 -3.33 -7.09 -20.49
C GLU A 68 -2.81 -7.37 -19.07
N SER A 69 -1.50 -7.35 -18.91
CA SER A 69 -0.87 -7.60 -17.59
C SER A 69 -0.78 -6.37 -16.70
N VAL A 70 -0.80 -5.17 -17.29
CA VAL A 70 -0.74 -3.87 -16.59
C VAL A 70 -1.69 -2.90 -17.26
N GLN A 71 -2.54 -2.29 -16.47
CA GLN A 71 -3.45 -1.23 -16.90
C GLN A 71 -3.19 0.03 -16.09
N ILE A 72 -3.17 1.19 -16.74
CA ILE A 72 -2.97 2.49 -16.10
C ILE A 72 -4.23 3.32 -16.29
N HIS A 73 -4.84 3.73 -15.18
CA HIS A 73 -6.00 4.60 -15.15
C HIS A 73 -5.64 5.90 -14.43
N ASN A 74 -6.13 7.04 -14.91
CA ASN A 74 -5.87 8.34 -14.33
C ASN A 74 -7.16 8.98 -13.83
N PHE A 75 -7.19 9.38 -12.56
CA PHE A 75 -8.33 10.03 -11.89
C PHE A 75 -7.84 11.37 -11.31
N PRO A 76 -7.72 12.43 -12.13
CA PRO A 76 -7.22 13.71 -11.64
C PRO A 76 -8.18 14.27 -10.58
N ASP A 77 -7.67 14.42 -9.36
CA ASP A 77 -8.31 15.05 -8.21
C ASP A 77 -9.70 14.50 -7.81
N ASP A 78 -10.07 13.29 -8.24
CA ASP A 78 -11.34 12.66 -7.90
C ASP A 78 -11.15 11.31 -7.19
N ALA A 79 -10.94 11.40 -5.89
CA ALA A 79 -10.77 10.21 -5.04
C ALA A 79 -12.06 9.36 -4.92
N ALA A 80 -13.24 9.95 -5.16
CA ALA A 80 -14.49 9.20 -5.10
C ALA A 80 -14.66 8.36 -6.37
N LEU A 81 -14.36 8.92 -7.52
CA LEU A 81 -14.39 8.21 -8.81
C LEU A 81 -13.33 7.09 -8.83
N GLU A 82 -12.12 7.36 -8.31
CA GLU A 82 -11.08 6.35 -8.15
C GLU A 82 -11.57 5.18 -7.28
N ALA A 83 -12.16 5.49 -6.12
CA ALA A 83 -12.65 4.46 -5.20
C ALA A 83 -13.77 3.62 -5.81
N GLU A 84 -14.71 4.24 -6.52
CA GLU A 84 -15.77 3.54 -7.22
C GLU A 84 -15.24 2.62 -8.32
N TYR A 85 -14.28 3.12 -9.11
CA TYR A 85 -13.64 2.33 -10.16
C TYR A 85 -12.91 1.10 -9.56
N VAL A 86 -12.12 1.30 -8.51
CA VAL A 86 -11.40 0.20 -7.84
C VAL A 86 -12.38 -0.82 -7.27
N PHE A 87 -13.48 -0.36 -6.67
CA PHE A 87 -14.56 -1.24 -6.19
C PHE A 87 -15.14 -2.09 -7.30
N GLN A 88 -15.49 -1.49 -8.44
CA GLN A 88 -16.05 -2.21 -9.57
C GLN A 88 -15.09 -3.26 -10.14
N GLN A 89 -13.78 -2.93 -10.23
CA GLN A 89 -12.77 -3.90 -10.65
C GLN A 89 -12.69 -5.09 -9.68
N ILE A 90 -12.68 -4.83 -8.37
CA ILE A 90 -12.64 -5.88 -7.34
C ILE A 90 -13.90 -6.75 -7.42
N ALA A 91 -15.07 -6.13 -7.52
CA ALA A 91 -16.34 -6.86 -7.61
C ALA A 91 -16.41 -7.78 -8.86
N SER A 92 -15.95 -7.27 -10.00
CA SER A 92 -15.84 -8.05 -11.23
C SER A 92 -14.90 -9.26 -11.08
N LEU A 93 -13.71 -9.05 -10.50
CA LEU A 93 -12.75 -10.12 -10.26
C LEU A 93 -13.25 -11.18 -9.28
N LEU A 94 -13.94 -10.78 -8.21
CA LEU A 94 -14.51 -11.69 -7.23
C LEU A 94 -15.71 -12.48 -7.81
N THR A 95 -16.45 -11.90 -8.75
CA THR A 95 -17.52 -12.61 -9.48
C THR A 95 -16.93 -13.67 -10.39
N ALA A 96 -15.83 -13.38 -11.07
CA ALA A 96 -15.15 -14.31 -11.96
C ALA A 96 -14.40 -15.42 -11.18
N THR A 97 -13.83 -15.08 -10.03
CA THR A 97 -13.02 -16.02 -9.22
C THR A 97 -13.22 -15.72 -7.73
N THR A 98 -14.10 -16.45 -7.07
CA THR A 98 -14.47 -16.24 -5.65
C THR A 98 -13.31 -16.43 -4.66
N THR A 99 -12.25 -17.10 -5.05
CA THR A 99 -11.05 -17.33 -4.22
C THR A 99 -9.88 -16.41 -4.58
N ALA A 100 -10.11 -15.38 -5.40
CA ALA A 100 -9.08 -14.44 -5.80
C ALA A 100 -8.51 -13.70 -4.58
N LYS A 101 -7.17 -13.59 -4.53
CA LYS A 101 -6.46 -12.75 -3.55
C LYS A 101 -6.09 -11.44 -4.22
N ILE A 102 -6.73 -10.37 -3.81
CA ILE A 102 -6.57 -9.04 -4.38
C ILE A 102 -5.86 -8.16 -3.35
N ALA A 103 -4.79 -7.48 -3.76
CA ALA A 103 -4.10 -6.50 -2.94
C ALA A 103 -4.32 -5.10 -3.49
N VAL A 104 -4.78 -4.18 -2.65
CA VAL A 104 -4.87 -2.75 -2.97
C VAL A 104 -3.77 -2.03 -2.20
N LEU A 105 -2.89 -1.36 -2.93
CA LEU A 105 -1.75 -0.65 -2.37
C LEU A 105 -1.90 0.85 -2.63
N SER A 106 -1.64 1.67 -1.62
CA SER A 106 -1.58 3.13 -1.75
C SER A 106 -0.35 3.67 -1.03
N ARG A 107 0.14 4.81 -1.51
CA ARG A 107 1.27 5.49 -0.88
C ARG A 107 0.91 6.07 0.49
N THR A 108 -0.35 6.42 0.71
CA THR A 108 -0.86 7.00 1.96
C THR A 108 -2.05 6.20 2.48
N ARG A 109 -2.24 6.18 3.79
CA ARG A 109 -3.41 5.54 4.41
C ARG A 109 -4.71 6.23 4.03
N SER A 110 -4.68 7.55 3.89
CA SER A 110 -5.86 8.35 3.49
C SER A 110 -6.36 7.97 2.09
N GLY A 111 -5.49 7.55 1.18
CA GLY A 111 -5.91 7.06 -0.14
C GLY A 111 -6.66 5.73 -0.11
N LEU A 112 -6.46 4.90 0.93
CA LEU A 112 -7.18 3.63 1.09
C LEU A 112 -8.52 3.79 1.81
N GLU A 113 -8.75 4.89 2.50
CA GLU A 113 -9.94 5.08 3.34
C GLU A 113 -11.26 5.06 2.54
N PRO A 114 -11.41 5.81 1.42
CA PRO A 114 -12.62 5.76 0.58
C PRO A 114 -12.87 4.36 0.01
N ILE A 115 -11.82 3.71 -0.50
CA ILE A 115 -11.91 2.37 -1.09
C ILE A 115 -12.35 1.35 -0.04
N SER A 116 -11.73 1.39 1.15
CA SER A 116 -12.05 0.46 2.24
C SER A 116 -13.46 0.64 2.77
N LEU A 117 -13.95 1.89 2.81
CA LEU A 117 -15.31 2.20 3.21
C LEU A 117 -16.32 1.61 2.22
N LEU A 118 -16.09 1.83 0.93
CA LEU A 118 -16.97 1.35 -0.14
C LEU A 118 -17.03 -0.18 -0.19
N LEU A 119 -15.88 -0.85 -0.06
CA LEU A 119 -15.81 -2.32 0.00
C LEU A 119 -16.61 -2.87 1.19
N LYS A 120 -16.47 -2.29 2.39
CA LYS A 120 -17.21 -2.71 3.59
C LYS A 120 -18.70 -2.48 3.46
N GLN A 121 -19.14 -1.34 2.91
CA GLN A 121 -20.56 -1.03 2.68
C GLN A 121 -21.23 -2.04 1.75
N ASN A 122 -20.45 -2.61 0.83
CA ASN A 122 -20.93 -3.62 -0.10
C ASN A 122 -20.63 -5.06 0.35
N GLY A 123 -20.27 -5.29 1.61
CA GLY A 123 -20.11 -6.61 2.19
C GLY A 123 -18.87 -7.39 1.71
N VAL A 124 -17.88 -6.70 1.15
CA VAL A 124 -16.61 -7.32 0.77
C VAL A 124 -15.71 -7.40 1.99
N ASP A 125 -15.28 -8.61 2.33
CA ASP A 125 -14.34 -8.83 3.42
C ASP A 125 -12.94 -8.31 3.05
N ILE A 126 -12.42 -7.43 3.89
CA ILE A 126 -11.09 -6.86 3.70
C ILE A 126 -10.19 -7.17 4.89
N VAL A 127 -8.95 -7.52 4.60
CA VAL A 127 -7.89 -7.63 5.58
C VAL A 127 -6.99 -6.42 5.43
N GLY A 128 -7.04 -5.52 6.39
CA GLY A 128 -6.24 -4.30 6.37
C GLY A 128 -5.49 -4.12 7.68
N ALA A 129 -4.16 -4.03 7.60
CA ALA A 129 -3.37 -3.61 8.74
C ALA A 129 -3.54 -2.09 8.91
N ASP A 130 -4.09 -1.66 10.04
CA ASP A 130 -4.15 -0.25 10.48
C ASP A 130 -4.81 0.75 9.52
N LEU A 131 -5.85 0.36 8.77
CA LEU A 131 -6.58 1.25 7.86
C LEU A 131 -7.20 2.46 8.58
N THR A 132 -7.62 2.27 9.82
CA THR A 132 -8.07 3.38 10.69
C THR A 132 -7.20 3.43 11.94
N SER A 133 -6.57 4.56 12.20
CA SER A 133 -5.86 4.74 13.47
C SER A 133 -6.83 4.47 14.63
N PHE A 134 -6.42 3.61 15.55
CA PHE A 134 -7.20 3.26 16.74
C PHE A 134 -7.68 4.52 17.49
N SER A 135 -6.82 5.54 17.56
CA SER A 135 -7.12 6.83 18.22
C SER A 135 -8.18 7.68 17.50
N ARG A 136 -8.51 7.39 16.23
CA ARG A 136 -9.54 8.12 15.47
C ARG A 136 -10.91 7.48 15.52
N ARG A 137 -11.06 6.32 16.15
CA ARG A 137 -12.37 5.70 16.33
C ARG A 137 -13.16 6.51 17.33
N ALA A 138 -14.41 6.88 17.00
CA ALA A 138 -15.25 7.70 17.86
C ALA A 138 -15.33 7.15 19.29
N SER A 139 -15.58 5.85 19.45
CA SER A 139 -15.63 5.18 20.75
C SER A 139 -14.32 5.28 21.54
N VAL A 140 -13.18 5.28 20.88
CA VAL A 140 -11.86 5.45 21.54
C VAL A 140 -11.68 6.90 21.97
N THR A 141 -12.07 7.85 21.14
CA THR A 141 -12.03 9.28 21.46
C THR A 141 -12.91 9.59 22.68
N ASP A 142 -14.10 9.00 22.74
CA ASP A 142 -15.02 9.15 23.88
C ASP A 142 -14.43 8.57 25.16
N LEU A 143 -13.84 7.37 25.11
CA LEU A 143 -13.15 6.76 26.25
C LEU A 143 -11.94 7.57 26.71
N VAL A 144 -11.17 8.13 25.78
CA VAL A 144 -10.05 9.02 26.10
C VAL A 144 -10.55 10.28 26.79
N SER A 145 -11.66 10.87 26.31
CA SER A 145 -12.27 12.05 26.93
C SER A 145 -12.76 11.74 28.33
N LEU A 146 -13.40 10.60 28.53
CA LEU A 146 -13.82 10.13 29.88
C LEU A 146 -12.60 9.96 30.80
N THR A 147 -11.55 9.29 30.33
CA THR A 147 -10.35 9.05 31.14
C THR A 147 -9.66 10.37 31.52
N ARG A 148 -9.56 11.32 30.60
CA ARG A 148 -8.97 12.65 30.86
C ARG A 148 -9.76 13.42 31.89
N TRP A 149 -11.08 13.42 31.78
CA TRP A 149 -11.95 14.11 32.74
C TRP A 149 -11.88 13.46 34.14
N LEU A 150 -11.88 12.14 34.24
CA LEU A 150 -11.71 11.43 35.50
C LEU A 150 -10.33 11.69 36.15
N ALA A 151 -9.29 11.78 35.34
CA ALA A 151 -7.95 12.12 35.86
C ALA A 151 -7.81 13.59 36.27
N ASN A 152 -8.52 14.49 35.58
CA ASN A 152 -8.54 15.92 35.89
C ASN A 152 -9.93 16.51 35.65
N PRO A 153 -10.77 16.61 36.70
CA PRO A 153 -12.11 17.20 36.59
C PRO A 153 -12.13 18.66 36.10
N GLY A 154 -11.02 19.37 36.15
CA GLY A 154 -10.85 20.70 35.57
C GLY A 154 -10.68 20.74 34.04
N ASP A 155 -10.55 19.60 33.38
CA ASP A 155 -10.45 19.51 31.90
C ASP A 155 -11.86 19.69 31.29
N THR A 156 -12.27 20.96 31.12
CA THR A 156 -13.57 21.32 30.55
C THR A 156 -13.74 20.87 29.11
N VAL A 157 -12.66 20.78 28.34
CA VAL A 157 -12.70 20.30 26.96
C VAL A 157 -13.06 18.81 26.92
N ALA A 158 -12.45 18.01 27.78
CA ALA A 158 -12.77 16.61 27.91
C ALA A 158 -14.20 16.39 28.42
N LEU A 159 -14.68 17.21 29.36
CA LEU A 159 -16.04 17.17 29.85
C LEU A 159 -17.06 17.46 28.74
N VAL A 160 -16.88 18.55 27.99
CA VAL A 160 -17.79 18.91 26.89
C VAL A 160 -17.80 17.83 25.81
N ALA A 161 -16.64 17.28 25.46
CA ALA A 161 -16.53 16.17 24.48
C ALA A 161 -17.31 14.94 24.97
N LEU A 162 -17.19 14.59 26.26
CA LEU A 162 -17.91 13.47 26.88
C LEU A 162 -19.43 13.70 26.89
N LEU A 163 -19.90 14.91 27.29
CA LEU A 163 -21.32 15.24 27.29
C LEU A 163 -21.98 15.12 25.93
N ARG A 164 -21.22 15.42 24.85
CA ARG A 164 -21.68 15.32 23.46
C ARG A 164 -21.53 13.91 22.87
N SER A 165 -20.80 13.04 23.55
CA SER A 165 -20.60 11.66 23.07
C SER A 165 -21.92 10.86 23.17
N PRO A 166 -22.06 9.78 22.36
CA PRO A 166 -23.21 8.87 22.45
C PRO A 166 -23.39 8.23 23.84
N VAL A 167 -22.34 8.25 24.68
CA VAL A 167 -22.39 7.70 26.05
C VAL A 167 -23.32 8.51 26.96
N VAL A 168 -23.36 9.83 26.80
CA VAL A 168 -24.19 10.75 27.61
C VAL A 168 -25.33 11.35 26.78
N GLY A 169 -25.08 11.70 25.52
CA GLY A 169 -26.11 12.07 24.54
C GLY A 169 -26.76 13.45 24.77
N VAL A 170 -26.04 14.40 25.39
CA VAL A 170 -26.57 15.77 25.56
C VAL A 170 -26.46 16.51 24.23
N SER A 171 -27.57 16.92 23.66
CA SER A 171 -27.65 17.88 22.57
C SER A 171 -27.50 19.31 23.07
N LEU A 172 -26.67 20.11 22.43
CA LEU A 172 -26.53 21.54 22.65
C LEU A 172 -27.58 22.29 21.82
#